data_689cfcf50b434727ce27ee5ac81e742f
#
_entry.id   689cfcf50b434727ce27ee5ac81e742f
#
_cell.length_a   1.000
_cell.length_b   1.000
_cell.length_c   1.000
_cell.angle_alpha   90.00
_cell.angle_beta   90.00
_cell.angle_gamma   90.00
#
_symmetry.space_group_name_H-M   'P 1'
#
loop_
_entity.id
_entity.type
_entity.pdbx_description
1 polymer ?
#
loop_
_entity_poly.entity_id
_entity_poly.type
_entity_poly.pdbx_seq_one_letter_code
_entity_poly.pdbx_strand_id
1 'polypeptide(L)'
;MKAKKLGCGCLVIFLAFLGIVFFMGLLISFASEKRAQEELNYRQAYIAETEKLAVRVAKKYDLLPSVMIAQSILESNWGRSELSQEYNNYFGIKEVKKDDGIAFETEEYVEGQSGRYMENFKKYSSKKESFDHYGKLLSTAKRYQKVKTAKNYKEAAQFIKEGGYATDPAYAEKIISVIEKYGLEKYDEV
;
A
#
# COMPACT_ATOMS: atom_id res chain seq x y z
N MET A 1 51.17 42.68 -33.09
CA MET A 1 50.31 41.56 -32.68
C MET A 1 49.47 41.98 -31.49
N LYS A 2 48.15 42.17 -31.66
CA LYS A 2 47.27 42.57 -30.58
C LYS A 2 46.75 41.28 -29.91
N ALA A 3 47.17 40.98 -28.68
CA ALA A 3 46.60 39.90 -27.88
C ALA A 3 45.14 40.27 -27.53
N LYS A 4 44.20 39.46 -28.00
CA LYS A 4 42.77 39.61 -27.66
C LYS A 4 42.59 39.32 -26.18
N LYS A 5 42.16 40.33 -25.41
CA LYS A 5 41.65 40.17 -24.04
C LYS A 5 40.27 39.47 -24.10
N LEU A 6 40.28 38.17 -24.25
CA LEU A 6 39.06 37.32 -24.32
C LEU A 6 39.00 36.42 -23.09
N GLY A 7 39.24 36.93 -21.90
CA GLY A 7 39.35 36.08 -20.73
C GLY A 7 38.39 36.37 -19.56
N CYS A 8 38.00 37.62 -19.38
CA CYS A 8 37.28 37.95 -18.12
C CYS A 8 35.77 37.74 -18.19
N GLY A 9 35.14 38.07 -19.32
CA GLY A 9 33.68 37.92 -19.47
C GLY A 9 33.21 36.45 -19.51
N CYS A 10 33.95 35.57 -20.19
CA CYS A 10 33.62 34.14 -20.24
C CYS A 10 33.71 33.47 -18.87
N LEU A 11 34.68 33.84 -18.05
CA LEU A 11 34.84 33.29 -16.69
C LEU A 11 33.70 33.72 -15.78
N VAL A 12 33.26 34.96 -15.84
CA VAL A 12 32.13 35.47 -15.05
C VAL A 12 30.82 34.77 -15.45
N ILE A 13 30.57 34.59 -16.75
CA ILE A 13 29.40 33.90 -17.26
C ILE A 13 29.43 32.42 -16.82
N PHE A 14 30.59 31.77 -16.89
CA PHE A 14 30.73 30.37 -16.46
C PHE A 14 30.50 30.21 -14.94
N LEU A 15 31.03 31.09 -14.11
CA LEU A 15 30.81 31.08 -12.66
C LEU A 15 29.34 31.36 -12.31
N ALA A 16 28.70 32.29 -13.01
CA ALA A 16 27.25 32.55 -12.83
C ALA A 16 26.40 31.32 -13.21
N PHE A 17 26.75 30.65 -14.32
CA PHE A 17 26.10 29.40 -14.73
C PHE A 17 26.27 28.30 -13.67
N LEU A 18 27.47 28.09 -13.15
CA LEU A 18 27.72 27.14 -12.06
C LEU A 18 26.92 27.47 -10.80
N GLY A 19 26.83 28.77 -10.45
CA GLY A 19 26.00 29.24 -9.33
C GLY A 19 24.51 28.93 -9.52
N ILE A 20 23.99 29.14 -10.73
CA ILE A 20 22.60 28.81 -11.06
C ILE A 20 22.33 27.29 -10.96
N VAL A 21 23.23 26.47 -11.54
CA VAL A 21 23.11 25.00 -11.49
C VAL A 21 23.17 24.50 -10.05
N PHE A 22 24.09 25.05 -9.24
CA PHE A 22 24.19 24.71 -7.82
C PHE A 22 22.89 25.09 -7.05
N PHE A 23 22.41 26.31 -7.27
CA PHE A 23 21.16 26.79 -6.62
C PHE A 23 19.95 25.97 -7.05
N MET A 24 19.84 25.62 -8.34
CA MET A 24 18.79 24.71 -8.81
C MET A 24 18.89 23.31 -8.15
N GLY A 25 20.10 22.80 -7.98
CA GLY A 25 20.35 21.53 -7.27
C GLY A 25 19.84 21.58 -5.83
N LEU A 26 20.10 22.68 -5.11
CA LEU A 26 19.59 22.88 -3.75
C LEU A 26 18.04 22.95 -3.71
N LEU A 27 17.42 23.65 -4.65
CA LEU A 27 15.95 23.73 -4.73
C LEU A 27 15.32 22.36 -5.01
N ILE A 28 15.92 21.58 -5.91
CA ILE A 28 15.44 20.22 -6.21
C ILE A 28 15.59 19.32 -4.97
N SER A 29 16.72 19.39 -4.26
CA SER A 29 16.95 18.63 -3.02
C SER A 29 15.91 18.99 -1.96
N PHE A 30 15.71 20.27 -1.70
CA PHE A 30 14.72 20.75 -0.75
C PHE A 30 13.29 20.30 -1.11
N ALA A 31 12.92 20.40 -2.40
CA ALA A 31 11.61 19.96 -2.87
C ALA A 31 11.45 18.44 -2.74
N SER A 32 12.51 17.64 -2.95
CA SER A 32 12.47 16.19 -2.79
C SER A 32 12.32 15.78 -1.33
N GLU A 33 13.02 16.43 -0.40
CA GLU A 33 12.90 16.20 1.04
C GLU A 33 11.49 16.53 1.54
N LYS A 34 10.94 17.66 1.11
CA LYS A 34 9.57 18.06 1.45
C LYS A 34 8.55 17.03 0.99
N ARG A 35 8.65 16.55 -0.25
CA ARG A 35 7.75 15.49 -0.77
C ARG A 35 7.90 14.17 -0.01
N ALA A 36 9.13 13.79 0.34
CA ALA A 36 9.36 12.58 1.14
C ALA A 36 8.72 12.69 2.53
N GLN A 37 8.80 13.87 3.17
CA GLN A 37 8.18 14.11 4.46
C GLN A 37 6.64 14.13 4.37
N GLU A 38 6.08 14.75 3.33
CA GLU A 38 4.62 14.73 3.08
C GLU A 38 4.11 13.29 2.88
N GLU A 39 4.83 12.48 2.12
CA GLU A 39 4.50 11.07 1.92
C GLU A 39 4.58 10.26 3.22
N LEU A 40 5.62 10.49 4.03
CA LEU A 40 5.75 9.85 5.34
C LEU A 40 4.59 10.21 6.26
N ASN A 41 4.25 11.49 6.35
CA ASN A 41 3.13 11.99 7.16
C ASN A 41 1.80 11.37 6.71
N TYR A 42 1.59 11.26 5.39
CA TYR A 42 0.40 10.63 4.83
C TYR A 42 0.28 9.15 5.25
N ARG A 43 1.38 8.40 5.16
CA ARG A 43 1.40 6.98 5.55
C ARG A 43 1.15 6.79 7.04
N GLN A 44 1.74 7.64 7.88
CA GLN A 44 1.49 7.64 9.32
C GLN A 44 0.04 7.96 9.66
N ALA A 45 -0.55 8.95 8.98
CA ALA A 45 -1.96 9.31 9.15
C ALA A 45 -2.89 8.16 8.75
N TYR A 46 -2.60 7.48 7.63
CA TYR A 46 -3.36 6.30 7.20
C TYR A 46 -3.33 5.18 8.25
N ILE A 47 -2.15 4.87 8.80
CA ILE A 47 -2.02 3.86 9.86
C ILE A 47 -2.81 4.29 11.09
N ALA A 48 -2.65 5.52 11.57
CA ALA A 48 -3.32 6.04 12.76
C ALA A 48 -4.86 6.05 12.63
N GLU A 49 -5.38 6.34 11.43
CA GLU A 49 -6.81 6.25 11.13
C GLU A 49 -7.31 4.79 11.12
N THR A 50 -6.47 3.89 10.57
CA THR A 50 -6.86 2.51 10.29
C THR A 50 -6.72 1.59 11.52
N GLU A 51 -5.74 1.84 12.41
CA GLU A 51 -5.42 0.98 13.55
C GLU A 51 -6.62 0.69 14.45
N LYS A 52 -7.37 1.72 14.86
CA LYS A 52 -8.53 1.56 15.76
C LYS A 52 -9.60 0.67 15.15
N LEU A 53 -9.79 0.79 13.85
CA LEU A 53 -10.75 -0.01 13.10
C LEU A 53 -10.27 -1.45 12.98
N ALA A 54 -8.99 -1.64 12.64
CA ALA A 54 -8.37 -2.95 12.50
C ALA A 54 -8.36 -3.71 13.83
N VAL A 55 -7.93 -3.08 14.92
CA VAL A 55 -7.93 -3.68 16.27
C VAL A 55 -9.33 -4.13 16.66
N ARG A 56 -10.35 -3.28 16.49
CA ARG A 56 -11.73 -3.63 16.82
C ARG A 56 -12.24 -4.83 16.02
N VAL A 57 -11.98 -4.85 14.72
CA VAL A 57 -12.46 -5.92 13.84
C VAL A 57 -11.66 -7.19 14.07
N ALA A 58 -10.34 -7.10 14.24
CA ALA A 58 -9.49 -8.23 14.55
C ALA A 58 -9.91 -8.91 15.85
N LYS A 59 -10.16 -8.16 16.92
CA LYS A 59 -10.69 -8.68 18.19
C LYS A 59 -12.03 -9.39 18.04
N LYS A 60 -12.92 -8.85 17.19
CA LYS A 60 -14.25 -9.47 16.93
C LYS A 60 -14.14 -10.81 16.24
N TYR A 61 -13.16 -11.00 15.36
CA TYR A 61 -13.03 -12.16 14.49
C TYR A 61 -11.85 -13.06 14.81
N ASP A 62 -11.11 -12.78 15.89
CA ASP A 62 -9.95 -13.54 16.34
C ASP A 62 -8.85 -13.58 15.27
N LEU A 63 -8.43 -12.39 14.83
CA LEU A 63 -7.42 -12.14 13.80
C LEU A 63 -6.32 -11.22 14.31
N LEU A 64 -5.23 -11.06 13.57
CA LEU A 64 -4.13 -10.15 13.90
C LEU A 64 -4.34 -8.77 13.26
N PRO A 65 -4.41 -7.68 14.06
CA PRO A 65 -4.55 -6.32 13.54
C PRO A 65 -3.45 -5.91 12.56
N SER A 66 -2.20 -6.29 12.83
CA SER A 66 -1.05 -5.99 11.97
C SER A 66 -1.26 -6.46 10.53
N VAL A 67 -1.75 -7.69 10.37
CA VAL A 67 -2.04 -8.29 9.06
C VAL A 67 -3.17 -7.55 8.35
N MET A 68 -4.22 -7.20 9.09
CA MET A 68 -5.36 -6.45 8.53
C MET A 68 -4.92 -5.06 8.05
N ILE A 69 -4.10 -4.34 8.81
CA ILE A 69 -3.56 -3.04 8.41
C ILE A 69 -2.67 -3.20 7.17
N ALA A 70 -1.74 -4.16 7.18
CA ALA A 70 -0.81 -4.39 6.07
C ALA A 70 -1.52 -4.74 4.77
N GLN A 71 -2.53 -5.63 4.81
CA GLN A 71 -3.32 -5.95 3.61
C GLN A 71 -4.11 -4.74 3.12
N SER A 72 -4.72 -3.95 4.02
CA SER A 72 -5.43 -2.73 3.59
C SER A 72 -4.48 -1.72 2.91
N ILE A 73 -3.23 -1.63 3.36
CA ILE A 73 -2.19 -0.81 2.74
C ILE A 73 -1.87 -1.30 1.32
N LEU A 74 -1.63 -2.60 1.17
CA LEU A 74 -1.26 -3.20 -0.11
C LEU A 74 -2.39 -3.12 -1.14
N GLU A 75 -3.59 -3.55 -0.76
CA GLU A 75 -4.73 -3.66 -1.67
C GLU A 75 -5.31 -2.29 -2.06
N SER A 76 -5.28 -1.31 -1.16
CA SER A 76 -5.83 0.02 -1.42
C SER A 76 -4.79 1.06 -1.86
N ASN A 77 -3.51 0.69 -1.95
CA ASN A 77 -2.42 1.65 -2.12
C ASN A 77 -2.54 2.81 -1.11
N TRP A 78 -2.56 2.47 0.18
CA TRP A 78 -2.72 3.46 1.26
C TRP A 78 -4.06 4.21 1.21
N GLY A 79 -5.12 3.60 0.75
CA GLY A 79 -6.41 4.24 0.55
C GLY A 79 -6.48 5.19 -0.64
N ARG A 80 -5.51 5.13 -1.57
CA ARG A 80 -5.44 5.98 -2.76
C ARG A 80 -5.97 5.33 -4.02
N SER A 81 -6.24 4.02 -4.01
CA SER A 81 -6.82 3.35 -5.18
C SER A 81 -8.25 3.85 -5.42
N GLU A 82 -8.66 3.91 -6.68
CA GLU A 82 -10.03 4.28 -7.06
C GLU A 82 -11.04 3.35 -6.37
N LEU A 83 -10.74 2.06 -6.31
CA LEU A 83 -11.58 1.07 -5.64
C LEU A 83 -11.81 1.38 -4.14
N SER A 84 -10.81 1.92 -3.45
CA SER A 84 -10.96 2.32 -2.06
C SER A 84 -11.62 3.68 -1.88
N GLN A 85 -11.36 4.65 -2.76
CA GLN A 85 -11.88 6.01 -2.64
C GLN A 85 -13.34 6.10 -3.04
N GLU A 86 -13.71 5.50 -4.18
CA GLU A 86 -15.05 5.63 -4.74
C GLU A 86 -16.01 4.53 -4.22
N TYR A 87 -15.47 3.34 -3.90
CA TYR A 87 -16.29 2.17 -3.56
C TYR A 87 -16.00 1.60 -2.17
N ASN A 88 -15.16 2.25 -1.37
CA ASN A 88 -14.80 1.85 -0.01
C ASN A 88 -14.27 0.41 0.10
N ASN A 89 -13.73 -0.19 -0.97
CA ASN A 89 -13.17 -1.52 -0.95
C ASN A 89 -11.65 -1.45 -0.71
N TYR A 90 -11.27 -1.60 0.54
CA TYR A 90 -9.87 -1.48 0.99
C TYR A 90 -9.07 -2.78 0.91
N PHE A 91 -9.71 -3.87 0.49
CA PHE A 91 -9.11 -5.21 0.49
C PHE A 91 -9.20 -5.92 -0.86
N GLY A 92 -9.62 -5.26 -1.92
CA GLY A 92 -9.75 -5.88 -3.24
C GLY A 92 -10.70 -7.08 -3.25
N ILE A 93 -11.75 -7.08 -2.40
CA ILE A 93 -12.66 -8.22 -2.32
C ILE A 93 -13.54 -8.27 -3.57
N LYS A 94 -13.45 -9.39 -4.29
CA LYS A 94 -14.21 -9.64 -5.51
C LYS A 94 -15.70 -9.91 -5.22
N GLU A 95 -16.57 -9.49 -6.14
CA GLU A 95 -17.99 -9.79 -6.13
C GLU A 95 -18.28 -10.96 -7.07
N VAL A 96 -18.98 -11.98 -6.56
CA VAL A 96 -19.32 -13.16 -7.35
C VAL A 96 -20.52 -12.89 -8.28
N LYS A 97 -21.44 -12.03 -7.83
CA LYS A 97 -22.61 -11.66 -8.63
C LYS A 97 -22.27 -10.54 -9.58
N LYS A 98 -22.38 -10.78 -10.89
CA LYS A 98 -21.99 -9.82 -11.93
C LYS A 98 -22.69 -8.47 -11.85
N ASP A 99 -23.92 -8.43 -11.38
CA ASP A 99 -24.76 -7.23 -11.40
C ASP A 99 -24.60 -6.34 -10.15
N ASP A 100 -23.96 -6.83 -9.08
CA ASP A 100 -23.83 -6.12 -7.79
C ASP A 100 -22.50 -5.42 -7.58
N GLY A 101 -21.50 -5.68 -8.45
CA GLY A 101 -20.15 -5.20 -8.31
C GLY A 101 -19.79 -4.03 -9.21
N ILE A 102 -18.50 -3.74 -9.26
CA ILE A 102 -17.87 -2.81 -10.20
C ILE A 102 -16.68 -3.50 -10.87
N ALA A 103 -16.61 -3.39 -12.19
CA ALA A 103 -15.55 -4.02 -12.98
C ALA A 103 -14.30 -3.13 -13.03
N PHE A 104 -13.14 -3.70 -12.68
CA PHE A 104 -11.84 -3.08 -12.85
C PHE A 104 -10.87 -4.01 -13.56
N GLU A 105 -9.98 -3.42 -14.36
CA GLU A 105 -8.83 -4.14 -14.88
C GLU A 105 -7.80 -4.35 -13.75
N THR A 106 -7.38 -5.58 -13.52
CA THR A 106 -6.39 -5.96 -12.50
C THR A 106 -5.32 -6.85 -13.10
N GLU A 107 -4.13 -6.80 -12.53
CA GLU A 107 -3.03 -7.68 -12.89
C GLU A 107 -3.12 -8.96 -12.05
N GLU A 108 -3.18 -10.10 -12.72
CA GLU A 108 -3.26 -11.42 -12.08
C GLU A 108 -2.15 -12.32 -12.61
N TYR A 109 -1.65 -13.22 -11.75
CA TYR A 109 -0.73 -14.28 -12.12
C TYR A 109 -1.50 -15.56 -12.45
N VAL A 110 -1.50 -15.95 -13.72
CA VAL A 110 -2.15 -17.17 -14.19
C VAL A 110 -1.09 -18.04 -14.86
N GLU A 111 -0.94 -19.28 -14.41
CA GLU A 111 0.05 -20.24 -14.93
C GLU A 111 1.49 -19.71 -14.94
N GLY A 112 1.83 -18.88 -13.94
CA GLY A 112 3.17 -18.29 -13.79
C GLY A 112 3.45 -17.08 -14.67
N GLN A 113 2.45 -16.57 -15.39
CA GLN A 113 2.54 -15.35 -16.20
C GLN A 113 1.64 -14.26 -15.65
N SER A 114 2.13 -13.02 -15.63
CA SER A 114 1.33 -11.84 -15.32
C SER A 114 0.47 -11.47 -16.53
N GLY A 115 -0.81 -11.18 -16.29
CA GLY A 115 -1.76 -10.75 -17.30
C GLY A 115 -2.79 -9.77 -16.74
N ARG A 116 -3.46 -9.00 -17.61
CA ARG A 116 -4.53 -8.10 -17.23
C ARG A 116 -5.88 -8.73 -17.48
N TYR A 117 -6.73 -8.68 -16.46
CA TYR A 117 -8.06 -9.27 -16.47
C TYR A 117 -9.10 -8.29 -15.94
N MET A 118 -10.30 -8.32 -16.52
CA MET A 118 -11.45 -7.61 -15.96
C MET A 118 -12.05 -8.42 -14.82
N GLU A 119 -11.98 -7.89 -13.62
CA GLU A 119 -12.51 -8.53 -12.42
C GLU A 119 -13.63 -7.68 -11.80
N ASN A 120 -14.59 -8.32 -11.16
CA ASN A 120 -15.72 -7.65 -10.54
C ASN A 120 -15.50 -7.55 -9.03
N PHE A 121 -15.54 -6.32 -8.49
CA PHE A 121 -15.23 -6.04 -7.09
C PHE A 121 -16.46 -5.57 -6.33
N LYS A 122 -16.50 -5.87 -5.03
CA LYS A 122 -17.54 -5.41 -4.12
C LYS A 122 -17.47 -3.90 -3.89
N LYS A 123 -18.67 -3.31 -3.71
CA LYS A 123 -18.85 -1.94 -3.24
C LYS A 123 -19.32 -1.97 -1.79
N TYR A 124 -18.84 -1.04 -0.99
CA TYR A 124 -19.24 -0.89 0.41
C TYR A 124 -19.73 0.53 0.68
N SER A 125 -20.60 0.69 1.65
CA SER A 125 -21.11 1.98 2.08
C SER A 125 -20.08 2.80 2.90
N SER A 126 -19.07 2.12 3.44
CA SER A 126 -18.04 2.73 4.27
C SER A 126 -16.79 1.85 4.39
N LYS A 127 -15.65 2.49 4.74
CA LYS A 127 -14.41 1.80 5.13
C LYS A 127 -14.66 0.76 6.24
N LYS A 128 -15.50 1.11 7.22
CA LYS A 128 -15.87 0.21 8.31
C LYS A 128 -16.53 -1.07 7.82
N GLU A 129 -17.44 -1.00 6.88
CA GLU A 129 -18.11 -2.15 6.31
C GLU A 129 -17.14 -3.06 5.55
N SER A 130 -16.21 -2.49 4.78
CA SER A 130 -15.15 -3.22 4.11
C SER A 130 -14.29 -4.01 5.10
N PHE A 131 -13.87 -3.39 6.20
CA PHE A 131 -13.09 -4.03 7.26
C PHE A 131 -13.88 -5.14 7.98
N ASP A 132 -15.14 -4.89 8.34
CA ASP A 132 -16.01 -5.90 8.97
C ASP A 132 -16.23 -7.11 8.03
N HIS A 133 -16.41 -6.86 6.71
CA HIS A 133 -16.57 -7.95 5.74
C HIS A 133 -15.26 -8.73 5.55
N TYR A 134 -14.12 -8.06 5.47
CA TYR A 134 -12.82 -8.72 5.40
C TYR A 134 -12.58 -9.62 6.63
N GLY A 135 -12.81 -9.11 7.84
CA GLY A 135 -12.67 -9.90 9.06
C GLY A 135 -13.58 -11.11 9.07
N LYS A 136 -14.86 -10.94 8.66
CA LYS A 136 -15.81 -12.04 8.49
C LYS A 136 -15.32 -13.06 7.45
N LEU A 137 -14.82 -12.61 6.30
CA LEU A 137 -14.32 -13.48 5.23
C LEU A 137 -13.18 -14.38 5.74
N LEU A 138 -12.16 -13.80 6.38
CA LEU A 138 -11.01 -14.57 6.86
C LEU A 138 -11.39 -15.52 8.01
N SER A 139 -12.36 -15.15 8.84
CA SER A 139 -12.77 -15.98 9.98
C SER A 139 -13.75 -17.11 9.63
N THR A 140 -14.52 -16.98 8.55
CA THR A 140 -15.60 -17.92 8.23
C THR A 140 -15.40 -18.75 6.97
N ALA A 141 -14.64 -18.25 5.98
CA ALA A 141 -14.41 -18.98 4.75
C ALA A 141 -13.48 -20.17 4.99
N LYS A 142 -13.89 -21.36 4.56
CA LYS A 142 -13.16 -22.63 4.78
C LYS A 142 -11.69 -22.57 4.39
N ARG A 143 -11.36 -21.88 3.29
CA ARG A 143 -9.99 -21.73 2.78
C ARG A 143 -9.06 -20.92 3.70
N TYR A 144 -9.61 -20.11 4.61
CA TYR A 144 -8.87 -19.26 5.55
C TYR A 144 -8.92 -19.72 7.01
N GLN A 145 -9.48 -20.90 7.31
CA GLN A 145 -9.66 -21.35 8.70
C GLN A 145 -8.36 -21.41 9.52
N LYS A 146 -7.23 -21.66 8.86
CA LYS A 146 -5.91 -21.67 9.50
C LYS A 146 -5.48 -20.28 9.99
N VAL A 147 -5.96 -19.19 9.40
CA VAL A 147 -5.54 -17.82 9.76
C VAL A 147 -5.78 -17.53 11.23
N LYS A 148 -6.90 -18.02 11.79
CA LYS A 148 -7.23 -17.87 13.22
C LYS A 148 -6.32 -18.67 14.17
N THR A 149 -5.60 -19.65 13.67
CA THR A 149 -4.68 -20.49 14.47
C THR A 149 -3.24 -20.00 14.38
N ALA A 150 -2.98 -18.94 13.62
CA ALA A 150 -1.66 -18.38 13.46
C ALA A 150 -1.14 -17.80 14.79
N LYS A 151 0.09 -18.13 15.14
CA LYS A 151 0.75 -17.68 16.37
C LYS A 151 1.35 -16.28 16.24
N ASN A 152 1.55 -15.82 15.01
CA ASN A 152 2.14 -14.54 14.70
C ASN A 152 1.76 -14.12 13.26
N TYR A 153 2.07 -12.86 12.92
CA TYR A 153 1.74 -12.30 11.61
C TYR A 153 2.41 -13.03 10.43
N LYS A 154 3.58 -13.68 10.64
CA LYS A 154 4.26 -14.43 9.56
C LYS A 154 3.47 -15.68 9.18
N GLU A 155 3.03 -16.45 10.18
CA GLU A 155 2.15 -17.60 9.96
C GLU A 155 0.81 -17.16 9.34
N ALA A 156 0.21 -16.08 9.83
CA ALA A 156 -1.04 -15.57 9.31
C ALA A 156 -0.92 -15.16 7.83
N ALA A 157 0.15 -14.46 7.45
CA ALA A 157 0.42 -14.07 6.06
C ALA A 157 0.57 -15.30 5.14
N GLN A 158 1.27 -16.34 5.60
CA GLN A 158 1.40 -17.59 4.84
C GLN A 158 0.04 -18.31 4.68
N PHE A 159 -0.76 -18.40 5.73
CA PHE A 159 -2.08 -19.02 5.65
C PHE A 159 -3.06 -18.26 4.75
N ILE A 160 -2.95 -16.94 4.69
CA ILE A 160 -3.72 -16.11 3.76
C ILE A 160 -3.30 -16.38 2.31
N LYS A 161 -2.00 -16.48 2.04
CA LYS A 161 -1.46 -16.85 0.72
C LYS A 161 -1.91 -18.27 0.33
N GLU A 162 -1.76 -19.26 1.22
CA GLU A 162 -2.20 -20.64 1.00
C GLU A 162 -3.72 -20.71 0.72
N GLY A 163 -4.50 -19.84 1.36
CA GLY A 163 -5.93 -19.70 1.12
C GLY A 163 -6.28 -19.06 -0.23
N GLY A 164 -5.28 -18.66 -1.02
CA GLY A 164 -5.49 -18.08 -2.36
C GLY A 164 -6.12 -16.70 -2.32
N TYR A 165 -5.65 -15.82 -1.42
CA TYR A 165 -6.12 -14.44 -1.37
C TYR A 165 -5.67 -13.63 -2.58
N ALA A 166 -4.42 -13.80 -2.97
CA ALA A 166 -3.81 -13.23 -4.18
C ALA A 166 -3.09 -14.31 -4.98
N THR A 167 -2.96 -14.07 -6.28
CA THR A 167 -2.25 -14.96 -7.22
C THR A 167 -0.73 -14.76 -7.20
N ASP A 168 -0.26 -13.64 -6.62
CA ASP A 168 1.16 -13.30 -6.50
C ASP A 168 1.90 -14.30 -5.59
N PRO A 169 2.93 -15.00 -6.10
CA PRO A 169 3.72 -15.93 -5.29
C PRO A 169 4.47 -15.28 -4.13
N ALA A 170 4.76 -13.98 -4.18
CA ALA A 170 5.44 -13.20 -3.15
C ALA A 170 4.46 -12.47 -2.19
N TYR A 171 3.17 -12.83 -2.19
CA TYR A 171 2.15 -12.08 -1.46
C TYR A 171 2.38 -12.08 0.06
N ALA A 172 2.72 -13.23 0.64
CA ALA A 172 3.01 -13.32 2.08
C ALA A 172 4.21 -12.45 2.49
N GLU A 173 5.28 -12.48 1.70
CA GLU A 173 6.49 -11.68 1.89
C GLU A 173 6.19 -10.17 1.81
N LYS A 174 5.29 -9.76 0.93
CA LYS A 174 4.83 -8.36 0.83
C LYS A 174 4.10 -7.93 2.10
N ILE A 175 3.18 -8.74 2.63
CA ILE A 175 2.48 -8.47 3.90
C ILE A 175 3.51 -8.34 5.03
N ILE A 176 4.41 -9.31 5.19
CA ILE A 176 5.44 -9.33 6.23
C ILE A 176 6.32 -8.08 6.13
N SER A 177 6.78 -7.73 4.92
CA SER A 177 7.62 -6.55 4.69
C SER A 177 6.92 -5.25 5.12
N VAL A 178 5.63 -5.11 4.86
CA VAL A 178 4.85 -3.94 5.30
C VAL A 178 4.76 -3.90 6.82
N ILE A 179 4.46 -5.02 7.47
CA ILE A 179 4.37 -5.11 8.94
C ILE A 179 5.69 -4.70 9.59
N GLU A 180 6.80 -5.31 9.16
CA GLU A 180 8.14 -5.05 9.71
C GLU A 180 8.61 -3.61 9.43
N LYS A 181 8.37 -3.10 8.22
CA LYS A 181 8.76 -1.74 7.82
C LYS A 181 8.09 -0.64 8.65
N TYR A 182 6.84 -0.85 9.06
CA TYR A 182 6.05 0.16 9.78
C TYR A 182 5.82 -0.18 11.25
N GLY A 183 6.41 -1.26 11.76
CA GLY A 183 6.29 -1.70 13.15
C GLY A 183 4.84 -1.98 13.55
N LEU A 184 4.09 -2.67 12.67
CA LEU A 184 2.66 -2.89 12.88
C LEU A 184 2.38 -4.03 13.88
N GLU A 185 3.36 -4.90 14.16
CA GLU A 185 3.26 -6.00 15.12
C GLU A 185 2.88 -5.55 16.52
N LYS A 186 3.20 -4.31 16.89
CA LYS A 186 2.81 -3.71 18.18
C LYS A 186 1.30 -3.68 18.41
N TYR A 187 0.49 -3.75 17.34
CA TYR A 187 -0.95 -3.77 17.44
C TYR A 187 -1.52 -5.17 17.73
N ASP A 188 -0.71 -6.22 17.66
CA ASP A 188 -1.12 -7.61 17.92
C ASP A 188 -1.11 -7.96 19.42
N GLU A 189 -0.54 -7.10 20.26
CA GLU A 189 -0.41 -7.29 21.72
C GLU A 189 -1.64 -6.83 22.52
N VAL A 190 -2.79 -6.60 21.84
CA VAL A 190 -3.99 -5.94 22.42
C VAL A 190 -5.08 -6.94 22.82
#